data_f84a07b292992adf86bc3e46f4248ec8
#
_entry.id   f84a07b292992adf86bc3e46f4248ec8
#
_cell.length_a   1.000
_cell.length_b   1.000
_cell.length_c   1.000
_cell.angle_alpha   90.00
_cell.angle_beta   90.00
_cell.angle_gamma   90.00
#
_symmetry.space_group_name_H-M   'P 1'
#
loop_
_entity.id
_entity.type
_entity.pdbx_description
1 polymer ?
#
loop_
_entity_poly.entity_id
_entity_poly.type
_entity_poly.pdbx_seq_one_letter_code
_entity_poly.pdbx_strand_id
1 'polypeptide(L)'
;KMERRTDSPFASEQMIQLYLELLLLSMLRRLNRKEKPDPSEKSTKKENDTILYQRILLYMKDHLRSQLTLDQICQANLVGKSQLQKLFQKEQHCGVIHYFSYLKIEEAKQMIRQEQSNFTEISDALGYTSIHYFSRQFKTFTGMSPSEYALSIKALSEEDAANALH
;
A
#
# COMPACT_ATOMS: atom_id res chain seq x y z
N LYS A 1 -9.68 -33.75 -7.19
CA LYS A 1 -10.59 -32.71 -6.66
C LYS A 1 -9.84 -31.41 -6.67
N MET A 2 -10.18 -30.56 -7.64
CA MET A 2 -9.63 -29.21 -7.77
C MET A 2 -10.42 -28.29 -6.84
N GLU A 3 -9.77 -27.78 -5.79
CA GLU A 3 -10.34 -26.72 -4.97
C GLU A 3 -10.10 -25.37 -5.66
N ARG A 4 -11.21 -24.69 -5.95
CA ARG A 4 -11.23 -23.34 -6.50
C ARG A 4 -10.82 -22.38 -5.37
N ARG A 5 -9.70 -21.68 -5.56
CA ARG A 5 -9.38 -20.48 -4.78
C ARG A 5 -10.46 -19.44 -5.06
N THR A 6 -11.24 -19.12 -4.06
CA THR A 6 -12.11 -17.95 -4.04
C THR A 6 -11.24 -16.74 -3.78
N ASP A 7 -10.84 -16.04 -4.83
CA ASP A 7 -10.34 -14.67 -4.71
C ASP A 7 -11.44 -13.84 -4.06
N SER A 8 -11.09 -13.13 -3.00
CA SER A 8 -12.04 -12.31 -2.25
C SER A 8 -12.61 -11.22 -3.16
N PRO A 9 -13.91 -11.19 -3.47
CA PRO A 9 -14.48 -10.23 -4.42
C PRO A 9 -14.43 -8.79 -3.88
N PHE A 10 -14.23 -8.61 -2.60
CA PHE A 10 -14.23 -7.31 -1.94
C PHE A 10 -13.02 -6.42 -2.31
N ALA A 11 -11.83 -7.01 -2.49
CA ALA A 11 -10.64 -6.27 -2.90
C ALA A 11 -10.72 -5.80 -4.37
N SER A 12 -11.37 -6.59 -5.24
CA SER A 12 -11.57 -6.24 -6.65
C SER A 12 -12.63 -5.14 -6.83
N GLU A 13 -13.69 -5.11 -6.03
CA GLU A 13 -14.70 -4.04 -6.10
C GLU A 13 -14.13 -2.69 -5.68
N GLN A 14 -13.37 -2.62 -4.59
CA GLN A 14 -12.71 -1.39 -4.16
C GLN A 14 -11.67 -0.89 -5.19
N MET A 15 -10.95 -1.80 -5.81
CA MET A 15 -10.01 -1.44 -6.88
C MET A 15 -10.73 -0.92 -8.12
N ILE A 16 -11.83 -1.55 -8.54
CA ILE A 16 -12.64 -1.09 -9.66
C ILE A 16 -13.22 0.29 -9.38
N GLN A 17 -13.72 0.52 -8.17
CA GLN A 17 -14.25 1.82 -7.75
C GLN A 17 -13.19 2.91 -7.79
N LEU A 18 -11.99 2.64 -7.29
CA LEU A 18 -10.86 3.57 -7.32
C LEU A 18 -10.39 3.87 -8.76
N TYR A 19 -10.34 2.86 -9.63
CA TYR A 19 -10.05 3.04 -11.06
C TYR A 19 -11.11 3.87 -11.76
N LEU A 20 -12.39 3.65 -11.47
CA LEU A 20 -13.51 4.43 -12.02
C LEU A 20 -13.45 5.89 -11.54
N GLU A 21 -13.14 6.15 -10.28
CA GLU A 21 -12.97 7.49 -9.76
C GLU A 21 -11.79 8.22 -10.42
N LEU A 22 -10.65 7.55 -10.58
CA LEU A 22 -9.49 8.12 -11.28
C LEU A 22 -9.79 8.38 -12.75
N LEU A 23 -10.52 7.50 -13.41
CA LEU A 23 -10.94 7.64 -14.81
C LEU A 23 -11.93 8.79 -14.97
N LEU A 24 -12.92 8.90 -14.09
CA LEU A 24 -13.89 10.00 -14.05
C LEU A 24 -13.20 11.35 -13.79
N LEU A 25 -12.29 11.42 -12.82
CA LEU A 25 -11.52 12.63 -12.54
C LEU A 25 -10.64 13.03 -13.73
N SER A 26 -10.04 12.06 -14.42
CA SER A 26 -9.23 12.33 -15.61
C SER A 26 -10.09 12.81 -16.79
N MET A 27 -11.29 12.26 -16.97
CA MET A 27 -12.24 12.70 -17.98
C MET A 27 -12.82 14.08 -17.68
N LEU A 28 -13.21 14.36 -16.44
CA LEU A 28 -13.69 15.67 -16.01
C LEU A 28 -12.63 16.76 -16.19
N ARG A 29 -11.35 16.45 -15.90
CA ARG A 29 -10.23 17.34 -16.15
C ARG A 29 -10.01 17.60 -17.64
N ARG A 30 -10.21 16.60 -18.51
CA ARG A 30 -10.15 16.77 -19.98
C ARG A 30 -11.30 17.61 -20.53
N LEU A 31 -12.51 17.40 -20.00
CA LEU A 31 -13.70 18.18 -20.42
C LEU A 31 -13.68 19.62 -19.93
N ASN A 32 -13.05 19.89 -18.78
CA ASN A 32 -12.92 21.24 -18.23
C ASN A 32 -11.71 22.03 -18.83
N ARG A 33 -10.95 21.39 -19.71
CA ARG A 33 -9.83 22.02 -20.45
C ARG A 33 -10.36 22.76 -21.66
N LYS A 34 -11.10 23.86 -21.44
CA LYS A 34 -11.35 24.86 -22.50
C LYS A 34 -10.08 25.69 -22.66
N GLU A 35 -9.40 25.40 -23.76
CA GLU A 35 -8.50 26.26 -24.56
C GLU A 35 -7.86 27.47 -23.87
N LYS A 36 -6.55 27.33 -23.57
CA LYS A 36 -5.55 28.32 -23.98
C LYS A 36 -4.17 27.65 -23.93
N PRO A 37 -3.34 27.78 -24.99
CA PRO A 37 -1.94 27.33 -24.93
C PRO A 37 -1.16 28.37 -24.14
N ASP A 38 -0.82 28.05 -22.90
CA ASP A 38 0.10 28.84 -22.09
C ASP A 38 1.13 27.94 -21.43
N PRO A 39 2.41 28.36 -21.35
CA PRO A 39 3.57 27.53 -21.25
C PRO A 39 3.77 27.02 -19.82
N SER A 40 3.10 25.95 -19.43
CA SER A 40 3.41 25.27 -18.18
C SER A 40 3.73 23.79 -18.39
N GLU A 41 4.83 23.50 -19.08
CA GLU A 41 5.48 22.18 -19.03
C GLU A 41 5.62 21.65 -17.58
N LYS A 42 5.70 22.56 -16.61
CA LYS A 42 5.76 22.26 -15.19
C LYS A 42 4.45 21.69 -14.61
N SER A 43 3.28 22.18 -15.07
CA SER A 43 1.98 21.68 -14.55
C SER A 43 1.64 20.31 -15.14
N THR A 44 1.91 20.09 -16.40
CA THR A 44 1.69 18.81 -17.10
C THR A 44 2.61 17.72 -16.54
N LYS A 45 3.87 18.07 -16.22
CA LYS A 45 4.82 17.15 -15.60
C LYS A 45 4.38 16.76 -14.20
N LYS A 46 3.92 17.71 -13.38
CA LYS A 46 3.41 17.45 -12.03
C LYS A 46 2.18 16.55 -12.05
N GLU A 47 1.27 16.74 -13.00
CA GLU A 47 0.08 15.92 -13.17
C GLU A 47 0.45 14.49 -13.59
N ASN A 48 1.38 14.34 -14.52
CA ASN A 48 1.89 13.04 -14.94
C ASN A 48 2.63 12.30 -13.82
N ASP A 49 3.43 13.01 -13.01
CA ASP A 49 4.09 12.45 -11.83
C ASP A 49 3.06 11.93 -10.82
N THR A 50 1.97 12.67 -10.58
CA THR A 50 0.91 12.24 -9.67
C THR A 50 0.20 10.98 -10.16
N ILE A 51 -0.16 10.92 -11.44
CA ILE A 51 -0.81 9.75 -12.05
C ILE A 51 0.12 8.53 -11.98
N LEU A 52 1.39 8.73 -12.32
CA LEU A 52 2.41 7.67 -12.25
C LEU A 52 2.56 7.16 -10.81
N TYR A 53 2.65 8.05 -9.84
CA TYR A 53 2.76 7.71 -8.42
C TYR A 53 1.58 6.87 -7.96
N GLN A 54 0.34 7.28 -8.23
CA GLN A 54 -0.86 6.54 -7.86
C GLN A 54 -0.89 5.13 -8.50
N ARG A 55 -0.51 5.02 -9.77
CA ARG A 55 -0.43 3.72 -10.45
C ARG A 55 0.58 2.79 -9.78
N ILE A 56 1.75 3.32 -9.39
CA ILE A 56 2.77 2.54 -8.69
C ILE A 56 2.28 2.09 -7.31
N LEU A 57 1.59 2.96 -6.58
CA LEU A 57 1.00 2.59 -5.28
C LEU A 57 -0.02 1.46 -5.40
N LEU A 58 -0.88 1.52 -6.41
CA LEU A 58 -1.84 0.45 -6.69
C LEU A 58 -1.13 -0.86 -7.01
N TYR A 59 -0.11 -0.82 -7.89
CA TYR A 59 0.69 -1.98 -8.21
C TYR A 59 1.35 -2.59 -6.96
N MET A 60 1.93 -1.76 -6.08
CA MET A 60 2.51 -2.23 -4.82
C MET A 60 1.50 -2.89 -3.90
N LYS A 61 0.30 -2.29 -3.74
CA LYS A 61 -0.78 -2.83 -2.90
C LYS A 61 -1.26 -4.19 -3.40
N ASP A 62 -1.37 -4.34 -4.71
CA ASP A 62 -1.77 -5.60 -5.35
C ASP A 62 -0.75 -6.72 -5.15
N HIS A 63 0.50 -6.35 -4.91
CA HIS A 63 1.62 -7.28 -4.77
C HIS A 63 2.17 -7.39 -3.34
N LEU A 64 1.40 -7.01 -2.31
CA LEU A 64 1.85 -7.09 -0.91
C LEU A 64 2.24 -8.50 -0.48
N ARG A 65 1.65 -9.52 -1.09
CA ARG A 65 1.92 -10.94 -0.82
C ARG A 65 3.20 -11.48 -1.49
N SER A 66 3.86 -10.66 -2.30
CA SER A 66 5.07 -11.06 -3.02
C SER A 66 6.28 -10.22 -2.60
N GLN A 67 7.46 -10.69 -3.00
CA GLN A 67 8.67 -9.90 -2.88
C GLN A 67 8.83 -9.10 -4.17
N LEU A 68 8.72 -7.78 -4.08
CA LEU A 68 8.96 -6.90 -5.20
C LEU A 68 10.38 -6.35 -5.17
N THR A 69 11.05 -6.43 -6.31
CA THR A 69 12.30 -5.72 -6.55
C THR A 69 12.05 -4.37 -7.24
N LEU A 70 13.01 -3.47 -7.13
CA LEU A 70 12.95 -2.17 -7.81
C LEU A 70 12.77 -2.34 -9.33
N ASP A 71 13.45 -3.35 -9.92
CA ASP A 71 13.38 -3.64 -11.34
C ASP A 71 11.99 -4.09 -11.80
N GLN A 72 11.35 -4.95 -11.01
CA GLN A 72 9.98 -5.39 -11.29
C GLN A 72 8.99 -4.22 -11.26
N ILE A 73 9.11 -3.33 -10.28
CA ILE A 73 8.27 -2.12 -10.20
C ILE A 73 8.51 -1.21 -11.41
N CYS A 74 9.77 -1.01 -11.81
CA CYS A 74 10.12 -0.23 -12.99
C CYS A 74 9.54 -0.80 -14.27
N GLN A 75 9.69 -2.10 -14.49
CA GLN A 75 9.21 -2.79 -15.70
C GLN A 75 7.68 -2.75 -15.78
N ALA A 76 6.99 -3.09 -14.71
CA ALA A 76 5.53 -3.12 -14.67
C ALA A 76 4.90 -1.74 -14.91
N ASN A 77 5.59 -0.67 -14.50
CA ASN A 77 5.08 0.69 -14.62
C ASN A 77 5.72 1.50 -15.76
N LEU A 78 6.59 0.89 -16.56
CA LEU A 78 7.29 1.53 -17.67
C LEU A 78 8.01 2.83 -17.24
N VAL A 79 8.71 2.77 -16.11
CA VAL A 79 9.41 3.92 -15.50
C VAL A 79 10.88 3.60 -15.26
N GLY A 80 11.75 4.57 -15.48
CA GLY A 80 13.17 4.42 -15.19
C GLY A 80 13.47 4.48 -13.68
N LYS A 81 14.49 3.73 -13.22
CA LYS A 81 14.91 3.69 -11.80
C LYS A 81 15.11 5.08 -11.18
N SER A 82 15.81 5.96 -11.89
CA SER A 82 16.09 7.31 -11.39
C SER A 82 14.83 8.15 -11.23
N GLN A 83 13.87 8.01 -12.15
CA GLN A 83 12.59 8.71 -12.07
C GLN A 83 11.76 8.18 -10.91
N LEU A 84 11.68 6.85 -10.76
CA LEU A 84 10.96 6.19 -9.69
C LEU A 84 11.52 6.60 -8.30
N GLN A 85 12.84 6.57 -8.13
CA GLN A 85 13.49 6.98 -6.90
C GLN A 85 13.24 8.46 -6.57
N LYS A 86 13.36 9.36 -7.55
CA LYS A 86 13.07 10.80 -7.37
C LYS A 86 11.62 11.04 -7.00
N LEU A 87 10.70 10.28 -7.59
CA LEU A 87 9.27 10.39 -7.32
C LEU A 87 8.97 10.02 -5.87
N PHE A 88 9.47 8.89 -5.38
CA PHE A 88 9.27 8.46 -3.99
C PHE A 88 9.99 9.33 -2.98
N GLN A 89 11.19 9.79 -3.30
CA GLN A 89 11.89 10.75 -2.45
C GLN A 89 11.11 12.06 -2.30
N LYS A 90 10.46 12.52 -3.37
CA LYS A 90 9.64 13.73 -3.36
C LYS A 90 8.33 13.54 -2.58
N GLU A 91 7.62 12.43 -2.81
CA GLU A 91 6.26 12.22 -2.29
C GLU A 91 6.26 11.58 -0.89
N GLN A 92 7.26 10.74 -0.56
CA GLN A 92 7.32 9.94 0.67
C GLN A 92 8.57 10.19 1.51
N HIS A 93 9.53 10.98 1.03
CA HIS A 93 10.81 11.25 1.68
C HIS A 93 11.64 9.99 2.01
N CYS A 94 11.37 8.88 1.33
CA CYS A 94 12.06 7.61 1.54
C CYS A 94 12.27 6.85 0.23
N GLY A 95 13.03 5.74 0.31
CA GLY A 95 13.28 4.86 -0.84
C GLY A 95 12.06 3.99 -1.18
N VAL A 96 11.95 3.61 -2.46
CA VAL A 96 10.83 2.83 -3.03
C VAL A 96 10.59 1.52 -2.26
N ILE A 97 11.65 0.72 -2.06
CA ILE A 97 11.54 -0.58 -1.36
C ILE A 97 11.27 -0.39 0.13
N HIS A 98 11.80 0.67 0.74
CA HIS A 98 11.47 1.01 2.12
C HIS A 98 9.98 1.32 2.27
N TYR A 99 9.41 2.10 1.35
CA TYR A 99 7.99 2.39 1.34
C TYR A 99 7.14 1.13 1.10
N PHE A 100 7.58 0.23 0.22
CA PHE A 100 6.89 -1.05 0.03
C PHE A 100 6.89 -1.91 1.30
N SER A 101 8.01 -1.94 2.03
CA SER A 101 8.08 -2.60 3.33
C SER A 101 7.12 -1.96 4.35
N TYR A 102 7.03 -0.64 4.36
CA TYR A 102 6.05 0.09 5.18
C TYR A 102 4.61 -0.34 4.87
N LEU A 103 4.23 -0.43 3.60
CA LEU A 103 2.88 -0.89 3.21
C LEU A 103 2.58 -2.30 3.71
N LYS A 104 3.56 -3.22 3.64
CA LYS A 104 3.42 -4.58 4.21
C LYS A 104 3.20 -4.56 5.72
N ILE A 105 3.89 -3.68 6.44
CA ILE A 105 3.70 -3.55 7.88
C ILE A 105 2.34 -2.95 8.22
N GLU A 106 1.84 -1.98 7.46
CA GLU A 106 0.49 -1.45 7.66
C GLU A 106 -0.58 -2.53 7.42
N GLU A 107 -0.41 -3.38 6.41
CA GLU A 107 -1.29 -4.53 6.18
C GLU A 107 -1.19 -5.55 7.33
N ALA A 108 0.03 -5.85 7.81
CA ALA A 108 0.22 -6.72 8.97
C ALA A 108 -0.51 -6.21 10.21
N LYS A 109 -0.47 -4.89 10.47
CA LYS A 109 -1.20 -4.26 11.57
C LYS A 109 -2.71 -4.47 11.46
N GLN A 110 -3.26 -4.40 10.24
CA GLN A 110 -4.68 -4.68 10.01
C GLN A 110 -5.01 -6.15 10.27
N MET A 111 -4.20 -7.08 9.75
CA MET A 111 -4.40 -8.52 9.99
C MET A 111 -4.33 -8.87 11.47
N ILE A 112 -3.41 -8.27 12.23
CA ILE A 112 -3.31 -8.44 13.68
C ILE A 112 -4.57 -7.95 14.40
N ARG A 113 -5.11 -6.78 14.00
CA ARG A 113 -6.36 -6.23 14.58
C ARG A 113 -7.58 -7.11 14.31
N GLN A 114 -7.60 -7.81 13.19
CA GLN A 114 -8.70 -8.71 12.82
C GLN A 114 -8.65 -10.05 13.56
N GLU A 115 -7.57 -10.37 14.24
CA GLU A 115 -7.34 -11.60 15.02
C GLU A 115 -7.63 -12.93 14.27
N GLN A 116 -7.65 -12.87 12.92
CA GLN A 116 -8.01 -14.02 12.08
C GLN A 116 -6.83 -14.94 11.75
N SER A 117 -5.59 -14.51 12.04
CA SER A 117 -4.38 -15.22 11.65
C SER A 117 -3.30 -15.09 12.71
N ASN A 118 -2.53 -16.15 12.90
CA ASN A 118 -1.34 -16.09 13.74
C ASN A 118 -0.17 -15.38 13.03
N PHE A 119 0.88 -15.02 13.76
CA PHE A 119 2.00 -14.25 13.20
C PHE A 119 2.78 -14.98 12.10
N THR A 120 2.81 -16.31 12.12
CA THR A 120 3.41 -17.12 11.07
C THR A 120 2.59 -17.01 9.79
N GLU A 121 1.29 -17.17 9.88
CA GLU A 121 0.36 -17.01 8.76
C GLU A 121 0.41 -15.59 8.16
N ILE A 122 0.48 -14.55 9.01
CA ILE A 122 0.65 -13.16 8.56
C ILE A 122 1.96 -12.98 7.81
N SER A 123 3.06 -13.51 8.36
CA SER A 123 4.39 -13.49 7.73
C SER A 123 4.36 -14.13 6.35
N ASP A 124 3.77 -15.32 6.23
CA ASP A 124 3.67 -16.08 4.98
C ASP A 124 2.74 -15.38 3.98
N ALA A 125 1.58 -14.90 4.44
CA ALA A 125 0.62 -14.18 3.61
C ALA A 125 1.21 -12.90 3.00
N LEU A 126 2.11 -12.24 3.71
CA LEU A 126 2.80 -11.04 3.25
C LEU A 126 4.12 -11.37 2.52
N GLY A 127 4.41 -12.64 2.26
CA GLY A 127 5.57 -13.09 1.47
C GLY A 127 6.92 -12.80 2.14
N TYR A 128 6.98 -12.84 3.46
CA TYR A 128 8.26 -12.78 4.19
C TYR A 128 8.94 -14.16 4.15
N THR A 129 10.26 -14.16 4.06
CA THR A 129 11.08 -15.39 4.02
C THR A 129 11.12 -16.14 5.34
N SER A 130 10.85 -15.44 6.46
CA SER A 130 10.75 -16.04 7.78
C SER A 130 10.02 -15.12 8.76
N ILE A 131 9.39 -15.71 9.77
CA ILE A 131 8.75 -14.98 10.88
C ILE A 131 9.75 -14.10 11.64
N HIS A 132 11.01 -14.51 11.74
CA HIS A 132 12.05 -13.72 12.41
C HIS A 132 12.38 -12.43 11.62
N TYR A 133 12.43 -12.54 10.29
CA TYR A 133 12.64 -11.36 9.44
C TYR A 133 11.43 -10.43 9.49
N PHE A 134 10.23 -10.97 9.42
CA PHE A 134 8.97 -10.24 9.62
C PHE A 134 8.97 -9.48 10.96
N SER A 135 9.20 -10.18 12.08
CA SER A 135 9.16 -9.56 13.42
C SER A 135 10.19 -8.43 13.58
N ARG A 136 11.38 -8.58 12.99
CA ARG A 136 12.41 -7.54 12.98
C ARG A 136 11.96 -6.33 12.17
N GLN A 137 11.43 -6.55 10.97
CA GLN A 137 10.90 -5.48 10.13
C GLN A 137 9.73 -4.76 10.82
N PHE A 138 8.80 -5.52 11.38
CA PHE A 138 7.67 -4.96 12.12
C PHE A 138 8.14 -4.06 13.26
N LYS A 139 9.09 -4.53 14.07
CA LYS A 139 9.67 -3.74 15.16
C LYS A 139 10.42 -2.49 14.66
N THR A 140 11.09 -2.57 13.51
CA THR A 140 11.77 -1.42 12.92
C THR A 140 10.80 -0.30 12.54
N PHE A 141 9.62 -0.65 12.01
CA PHE A 141 8.62 0.34 11.57
C PHE A 141 7.68 0.81 12.67
N THR A 142 7.38 -0.03 13.68
CA THR A 142 6.38 0.26 14.71
C THR A 142 6.97 0.57 16.08
N GLY A 143 8.25 0.26 16.29
CA GLY A 143 8.92 0.37 17.59
C GLY A 143 8.70 -0.85 18.51
N MET A 144 7.76 -1.74 18.21
CA MET A 144 7.41 -2.90 19.03
C MET A 144 7.30 -4.18 18.19
N SER A 145 7.44 -5.34 18.82
CA SER A 145 7.22 -6.63 18.16
C SER A 145 5.75 -6.84 17.80
N PRO A 146 5.42 -7.78 16.88
CA PRO A 146 4.02 -8.11 16.56
C PRO A 146 3.20 -8.53 17.80
N SER A 147 3.83 -9.26 18.73
CA SER A 147 3.16 -9.70 19.97
C SER A 147 2.89 -8.55 20.93
N GLU A 148 3.86 -7.63 21.11
CA GLU A 148 3.67 -6.43 21.92
C GLU A 148 2.59 -5.53 21.33
N TYR A 149 2.54 -5.41 20.00
CA TYR A 149 1.52 -4.65 19.28
C TYR A 149 0.12 -5.27 19.48
N ALA A 150 -0.03 -6.59 19.35
CA ALA A 150 -1.30 -7.27 19.58
C ALA A 150 -1.81 -7.08 21.02
N LEU A 151 -0.92 -7.17 22.01
CA LEU A 151 -1.27 -6.91 23.42
C LEU A 151 -1.70 -5.46 23.66
N SER A 152 -1.02 -4.50 23.05
CA SER A 152 -1.37 -3.07 23.20
C SER A 152 -2.76 -2.74 22.65
N ILE A 153 -3.14 -3.35 21.50
CA ILE A 153 -4.47 -3.16 20.92
C ILE A 153 -5.56 -3.75 21.83
N LYS A 154 -5.30 -4.95 22.37
CA LYS A 154 -6.26 -5.64 23.24
C LYS A 154 -6.52 -4.84 24.52
N ALA A 155 -5.47 -4.31 25.13
CA ALA A 155 -5.60 -3.45 26.31
C ALA A 155 -6.44 -2.20 26.03
N LEU A 156 -6.22 -1.52 24.88
CA LEU A 156 -7.01 -0.35 24.48
C LEU A 156 -8.49 -0.69 24.25
N SER A 157 -8.77 -1.82 23.62
CA SER A 157 -10.16 -2.25 23.39
C SER A 157 -10.91 -2.59 24.69
N GLU A 158 -10.23 -3.11 25.70
CA GLU A 158 -10.78 -3.38 27.03
C GLU A 158 -11.05 -2.09 27.81
N GLU A 159 -10.15 -1.09 27.73
CA GLU A 159 -10.36 0.23 28.32
C GLU A 159 -11.54 0.99 27.69
N ASP A 160 -11.66 0.95 26.37
CA ASP A 160 -12.78 1.59 25.65
C ASP A 160 -14.12 0.93 26.03
N ALA A 161 -14.14 -0.39 26.14
CA ALA A 161 -15.34 -1.12 26.58
C ALA A 161 -15.73 -0.82 28.04
N ALA A 162 -14.76 -0.66 28.93
CA ALA A 162 -14.99 -0.29 30.32
C ALA A 162 -15.52 1.16 30.46
N ASN A 163 -15.00 2.09 29.65
CA ASN A 163 -15.44 3.49 29.63
C ASN A 163 -16.83 3.68 29.00
N ALA A 164 -17.25 2.81 28.09
CA ALA A 164 -18.58 2.86 27.47
C ALA A 164 -19.71 2.36 28.39
N LEU A 165 -19.39 1.72 29.54
CA LEU A 165 -20.35 1.21 30.53
C LEU A 165 -20.58 2.16 31.70
N HIS A 166 -19.95 3.32 31.71
CA HIS A 166 -20.11 4.39 32.70
C HIS A 166 -20.70 5.65 32.06
#